data_4bafa62935df321fe6a30c806eb04e66
#
_entry.id   4bafa62935df321fe6a30c806eb04e66
#
_cell.length_a   1.000
_cell.length_b   1.000
_cell.length_c   1.000
_cell.angle_alpha   90.00
_cell.angle_beta   90.00
_cell.angle_gamma   90.00
#
_symmetry.space_group_name_H-M   'P 1'
#
loop_
_entity.id
_entity.type
_entity.pdbx_description
1 polymer ?
#
loop_
_entity_poly.entity_id
_entity_poly.type
_entity_poly.pdbx_seq_one_letter_code
_entity_poly.pdbx_strand_id
1 'polypeptide(L)'
;MAAVVVMTGCSVMAPQYSASIDNVQKLKDSGDYSAKVGAFTSKPGQGNVNPISLRGSSMNSPYQSSYAKYVEEAIKQELSLANKMAPNANAEVSGTLLKNDLDSSGFSTGTGDIEARFVVKKQGQILYDQVKSAHHEWPSSFAGAVAIPRAIQEYPNLVQKLLASLYADPAFLSALK
;
A
#
# COMPACT_ATOMS: atom_id res chain seq x y z
N MET A 1 -44.29 -15.73 5.53
CA MET A 1 -42.84 -16.08 5.76
C MET A 1 -42.04 -15.38 4.68
N ALA A 2 -41.22 -14.39 5.04
CA ALA A 2 -40.35 -13.70 4.10
C ALA A 2 -39.01 -14.44 4.09
N ALA A 3 -38.61 -15.00 2.95
CA ALA A 3 -37.31 -15.62 2.77
C ALA A 3 -36.26 -14.50 2.60
N VAL A 4 -35.38 -14.34 3.56
CA VAL A 4 -34.21 -13.46 3.44
C VAL A 4 -33.16 -14.20 2.64
N VAL A 5 -32.98 -13.84 1.38
CA VAL A 5 -31.87 -14.31 0.55
C VAL A 5 -30.61 -13.55 0.99
N VAL A 6 -29.76 -14.20 1.77
CA VAL A 6 -28.43 -13.68 2.11
C VAL A 6 -27.53 -13.90 0.88
N MET A 7 -27.29 -12.84 0.12
CA MET A 7 -26.25 -12.85 -0.93
C MET A 7 -24.88 -12.85 -0.25
N THR A 8 -24.25 -14.01 -0.14
CA THR A 8 -22.85 -14.12 0.26
C THR A 8 -21.98 -13.68 -0.92
N GLY A 9 -21.56 -12.42 -0.94
CA GLY A 9 -20.55 -11.95 -1.88
C GLY A 9 -19.24 -12.74 -1.68
N CYS A 10 -18.59 -13.16 -2.78
CA CYS A 10 -17.28 -13.81 -2.70
C CYS A 10 -16.25 -12.85 -2.11
N SER A 11 -15.61 -13.26 -1.01
CA SER A 11 -14.49 -12.54 -0.41
C SER A 11 -13.18 -13.18 -0.89
N VAL A 12 -12.24 -12.36 -1.36
CA VAL A 12 -10.93 -12.79 -1.88
C VAL A 12 -9.85 -12.10 -1.07
N MET A 13 -8.69 -12.76 -0.91
CA MET A 13 -7.52 -12.13 -0.30
C MET A 13 -6.66 -11.49 -1.37
N ALA A 14 -6.16 -10.27 -1.09
CA ALA A 14 -5.11 -9.67 -1.90
C ALA A 14 -3.84 -10.55 -1.84
N PRO A 15 -3.01 -10.58 -2.90
CA PRO A 15 -1.70 -11.23 -2.84
C PRO A 15 -0.86 -10.62 -1.71
N GLN A 16 0.03 -11.43 -1.14
CA GLN A 16 1.06 -10.89 -0.26
C GLN A 16 1.94 -9.90 -1.04
N TYR A 17 2.46 -8.91 -0.33
CA TYR A 17 3.36 -7.95 -0.94
C TYR A 17 4.63 -8.64 -1.44
N SER A 18 5.05 -8.27 -2.63
CA SER A 18 6.36 -8.62 -3.20
C SER A 18 7.14 -7.34 -3.40
N ALA A 19 8.34 -7.26 -2.84
CA ALA A 19 9.17 -6.06 -2.92
C ALA A 19 9.56 -5.73 -4.37
N SER A 20 9.58 -4.43 -4.70
CA SER A 20 10.15 -3.94 -5.96
C SER A 20 11.67 -3.97 -5.90
N ILE A 21 12.30 -4.59 -6.89
CA ILE A 21 13.77 -4.60 -7.01
C ILE A 21 14.30 -3.17 -7.12
N ASP A 22 13.64 -2.32 -7.91
CA ASP A 22 14.05 -0.93 -8.12
C ASP A 22 13.95 -0.11 -6.83
N ASN A 23 12.89 -0.30 -6.04
CA ASN A 23 12.72 0.35 -4.75
C ASN A 23 13.81 -0.07 -3.76
N VAL A 24 14.07 -1.37 -3.68
CA VAL A 24 15.14 -1.91 -2.83
C VAL A 24 16.51 -1.38 -3.24
N GLN A 25 16.79 -1.32 -4.55
CA GLN A 25 18.04 -0.76 -5.06
C GLN A 25 18.16 0.73 -4.73
N LYS A 26 17.07 1.50 -4.91
CA LYS A 26 17.03 2.92 -4.53
C LYS A 26 17.37 3.16 -3.06
N LEU A 27 16.83 2.32 -2.17
CA LEU A 27 17.13 2.38 -0.74
C LEU A 27 18.60 2.02 -0.45
N LYS A 28 19.17 1.03 -1.14
CA LYS A 28 20.60 0.67 -1.01
C LYS A 28 21.51 1.82 -1.40
N ASP A 29 21.18 2.50 -2.50
CA ASP A 29 22.00 3.57 -3.08
C ASP A 29 21.85 4.90 -2.33
N SER A 30 20.89 5.02 -1.40
CA SER A 30 20.57 6.27 -0.71
C SER A 30 21.52 6.63 0.45
N GLY A 31 22.58 5.85 0.67
CA GLY A 31 23.60 6.09 1.70
C GLY A 31 23.39 5.28 2.98
N ASP A 32 24.17 5.57 4.01
CA ASP A 32 24.15 4.81 5.26
C ASP A 32 23.17 5.38 6.26
N TYR A 33 22.20 4.57 6.66
CA TYR A 33 21.23 4.81 7.73
C TYR A 33 20.56 3.51 8.13
N SER A 34 19.86 3.55 9.24
CA SER A 34 18.91 2.51 9.62
C SER A 34 17.61 3.14 10.10
N ALA A 35 16.51 2.45 9.85
CA ALA A 35 15.18 2.86 10.27
C ALA A 35 14.41 1.70 10.89
N LYS A 36 13.48 2.00 11.77
CA LYS A 36 12.43 1.08 12.22
C LYS A 36 11.10 1.51 11.64
N VAL A 37 10.18 0.59 11.53
CA VAL A 37 8.83 0.87 11.06
C VAL A 37 7.87 0.85 12.24
N GLY A 38 7.23 1.98 12.47
CA GLY A 38 6.18 2.16 13.47
C GLY A 38 4.80 1.80 12.91
N ALA A 39 3.76 2.18 13.63
CA ALA A 39 2.40 1.84 13.28
C ALA A 39 1.90 2.59 12.05
N PHE A 40 1.14 1.86 11.21
CA PHE A 40 0.34 2.43 10.15
C PHE A 40 -1.15 2.30 10.51
N THR A 41 -1.90 3.37 10.27
CA THR A 41 -3.33 3.46 10.51
C THR A 41 -4.08 3.77 9.23
N SER A 42 -5.39 3.55 9.20
CA SER A 42 -6.25 3.98 8.10
C SER A 42 -7.14 5.14 8.56
N LYS A 43 -7.27 6.16 7.72
CA LYS A 43 -8.28 7.19 7.90
C LYS A 43 -9.60 6.67 7.33
N PRO A 44 -10.67 6.52 8.12
CA PRO A 44 -11.99 6.16 7.61
C PRO A 44 -12.50 7.23 6.64
N GLY A 45 -13.17 6.83 5.58
CA GLY A 45 -13.77 7.77 4.64
C GLY A 45 -14.01 7.20 3.26
N GLN A 46 -14.63 8.01 2.41
CA GLN A 46 -14.87 7.68 1.02
C GLN A 46 -13.54 7.56 0.28
N GLY A 47 -13.35 6.46 -0.47
CA GLY A 47 -12.10 6.15 -1.17
C GLY A 47 -11.06 5.42 -0.32
N ASN A 48 -11.34 5.14 0.96
CA ASN A 48 -10.51 4.29 1.80
C ASN A 48 -11.37 3.22 2.46
N VAL A 49 -11.79 2.27 1.65
CA VAL A 49 -12.73 1.21 2.02
C VAL A 49 -11.96 -0.07 2.32
N ASN A 50 -12.33 -0.75 3.39
CA ASN A 50 -11.84 -2.09 3.72
C ASN A 50 -13.04 -2.97 4.11
N PRO A 51 -13.31 -4.05 3.39
CA PRO A 51 -12.60 -4.53 2.19
C PRO A 51 -12.80 -3.64 0.94
N ILE A 52 -11.87 -3.72 -0.02
CA ILE A 52 -12.03 -3.06 -1.32
C ILE A 52 -13.12 -3.80 -2.11
N SER A 53 -14.08 -3.06 -2.65
CA SER A 53 -15.16 -3.61 -3.47
C SER A 53 -14.73 -3.74 -4.94
N LEU A 54 -14.94 -4.92 -5.53
CA LEU A 54 -14.63 -5.24 -6.92
C LEU A 54 -15.83 -5.90 -7.58
N ARG A 55 -16.70 -5.12 -8.23
CA ARG A 55 -17.89 -5.61 -8.98
C ARG A 55 -18.74 -6.62 -8.18
N GLY A 56 -19.06 -6.31 -6.92
CA GLY A 56 -19.87 -7.20 -6.05
C GLY A 56 -19.06 -8.27 -5.32
N SER A 57 -17.76 -8.43 -5.62
CA SER A 57 -16.81 -9.16 -4.79
C SER A 57 -16.08 -8.20 -3.85
N SER A 58 -15.48 -8.74 -2.79
CA SER A 58 -14.67 -7.94 -1.86
C SER A 58 -13.26 -8.50 -1.77
N MET A 59 -12.24 -7.62 -1.75
CA MET A 59 -10.86 -7.98 -1.55
C MET A 59 -10.39 -7.52 -0.17
N ASN A 60 -9.83 -8.44 0.62
CA ASN A 60 -9.28 -8.19 1.94
C ASN A 60 -7.76 -8.23 1.93
N SER A 61 -7.15 -7.44 2.82
CA SER A 61 -5.71 -7.51 3.04
C SER A 61 -5.33 -8.82 3.74
N PRO A 62 -4.25 -9.52 3.33
CA PRO A 62 -3.72 -10.70 4.02
C PRO A 62 -3.07 -10.37 5.37
N TYR A 63 -2.82 -9.09 5.64
CA TYR A 63 -2.20 -8.61 6.87
C TYR A 63 -3.27 -8.09 7.85
N GLN A 64 -3.84 -8.99 8.65
CA GLN A 64 -4.86 -8.69 9.67
C GLN A 64 -6.08 -7.94 9.09
N SER A 65 -6.47 -8.24 7.85
CA SER A 65 -7.56 -7.55 7.13
C SER A 65 -7.40 -6.02 7.11
N SER A 66 -6.17 -5.51 7.13
CA SER A 66 -5.87 -4.08 7.15
C SER A 66 -4.94 -3.69 6.00
N TYR A 67 -5.37 -2.75 5.17
CA TYR A 67 -4.52 -2.20 4.12
C TYR A 67 -3.46 -1.22 4.63
N ALA A 68 -3.67 -0.60 5.78
CA ALA A 68 -2.61 0.13 6.46
C ALA A 68 -1.47 -0.81 6.89
N LYS A 69 -1.83 -2.01 7.40
CA LYS A 69 -0.84 -3.06 7.69
C LYS A 69 -0.16 -3.59 6.42
N TYR A 70 -0.86 -3.61 5.31
CA TYR A 70 -0.25 -3.98 4.03
C TYR A 70 0.89 -3.03 3.64
N VAL A 71 0.67 -1.70 3.76
CA VAL A 71 1.71 -0.69 3.49
C VAL A 71 2.84 -0.78 4.52
N GLU A 72 2.52 -1.00 5.80
CA GLU A 72 3.51 -1.22 6.87
C GLU A 72 4.44 -2.39 6.54
N GLU A 73 3.87 -3.55 6.20
CA GLU A 73 4.64 -4.76 5.86
C GLU A 73 5.43 -4.58 4.56
N ALA A 74 4.90 -3.85 3.58
CA ALA A 74 5.61 -3.52 2.36
C ALA A 74 6.89 -2.72 2.64
N ILE A 75 6.82 -1.68 3.48
CA ILE A 75 7.99 -0.88 3.87
C ILE A 75 8.98 -1.73 4.66
N LYS A 76 8.52 -2.55 5.62
CA LYS A 76 9.37 -3.45 6.39
C LYS A 76 10.16 -4.39 5.47
N GLN A 77 9.47 -4.97 4.49
CA GLN A 77 10.09 -5.90 3.55
C GLN A 77 11.17 -5.21 2.70
N GLU A 78 10.88 -4.03 2.13
CA GLU A 78 11.85 -3.32 1.28
C GLU A 78 13.04 -2.78 2.07
N LEU A 79 12.82 -2.21 3.27
CA LEU A 79 13.91 -1.79 4.15
C LEU A 79 14.78 -2.98 4.61
N SER A 80 14.17 -4.13 4.89
CA SER A 80 14.90 -5.35 5.28
C SER A 80 15.76 -5.86 4.12
N LEU A 81 15.23 -5.94 2.91
CA LEU A 81 15.97 -6.37 1.72
C LEU A 81 17.08 -5.39 1.31
N ALA A 82 16.90 -4.12 1.66
CA ALA A 82 17.93 -3.10 1.49
C ALA A 82 19.00 -3.11 2.59
N ASN A 83 18.89 -3.95 3.63
CA ASN A 83 19.71 -3.93 4.85
C ASN A 83 19.65 -2.58 5.61
N LYS A 84 18.50 -1.91 5.57
CA LYS A 84 18.27 -0.61 6.23
C LYS A 84 17.34 -0.72 7.45
N MET A 85 16.77 -1.89 7.72
CA MET A 85 15.89 -2.08 8.85
C MET A 85 16.65 -2.49 10.11
N ALA A 86 16.43 -1.75 11.21
CA ALA A 86 16.98 -2.11 12.53
C ALA A 86 15.94 -1.79 13.63
N PRO A 87 15.62 -2.76 14.53
CA PRO A 87 14.60 -2.53 15.57
C PRO A 87 14.93 -1.38 16.52
N ASN A 88 16.23 -1.13 16.76
CA ASN A 88 16.70 -0.09 17.67
C ASN A 88 17.14 1.19 16.93
N ALA A 89 16.74 1.36 15.65
CA ALA A 89 17.05 2.57 14.91
C ALA A 89 16.41 3.81 15.56
N ASN A 90 17.11 4.94 15.49
CA ASN A 90 16.61 6.21 15.98
C ASN A 90 15.51 6.78 15.08
N ALA A 91 15.60 6.55 13.78
CA ALA A 91 14.59 6.97 12.82
C ALA A 91 13.43 5.96 12.80
N GLU A 92 12.20 6.45 12.96
CA GLU A 92 10.97 5.66 12.88
C GLU A 92 10.11 6.17 11.75
N VAL A 93 9.74 5.27 10.83
CA VAL A 93 8.80 5.53 9.75
C VAL A 93 7.43 5.04 10.16
N SER A 94 6.44 5.90 10.17
CA SER A 94 5.03 5.58 10.44
C SER A 94 4.12 6.25 9.41
N GLY A 95 2.83 5.93 9.39
CA GLY A 95 1.95 6.57 8.40
C GLY A 95 0.46 6.36 8.63
N THR A 96 -0.30 6.99 7.74
CA THR A 96 -1.75 6.89 7.69
C THR A 96 -2.20 6.70 6.24
N LEU A 97 -2.88 5.60 5.95
CA LEU A 97 -3.50 5.36 4.65
C LEU A 97 -4.72 6.28 4.51
N LEU A 98 -4.73 7.12 3.50
CA LEU A 98 -5.75 8.16 3.27
C LEU A 98 -6.74 7.77 2.17
N LYS A 99 -6.23 7.19 1.07
CA LYS A 99 -7.00 6.67 -0.06
C LYS A 99 -6.48 5.29 -0.44
N ASN A 100 -7.37 4.38 -0.78
CA ASN A 100 -7.01 3.05 -1.23
C ASN A 100 -8.18 2.46 -2.02
N ASP A 101 -8.15 2.61 -3.32
CA ASP A 101 -9.25 2.30 -4.21
C ASP A 101 -8.77 1.56 -5.46
N LEU A 102 -9.57 0.60 -5.92
CA LEU A 102 -9.38 -0.09 -7.19
C LEU A 102 -10.69 -0.01 -7.98
N ASP A 103 -10.61 0.45 -9.19
CA ASP A 103 -11.71 0.42 -10.14
C ASP A 103 -11.47 -0.63 -11.24
N SER A 104 -12.28 -1.66 -11.22
CA SER A 104 -12.32 -2.70 -12.25
C SER A 104 -13.55 -2.59 -13.16
N SER A 105 -14.31 -1.49 -13.08
CA SER A 105 -15.56 -1.29 -13.82
C SER A 105 -15.35 -0.89 -15.29
N GLY A 106 -14.17 -0.41 -15.64
CA GLY A 106 -13.81 0.01 -16.98
C GLY A 106 -13.96 -1.09 -18.03
N PHE A 107 -14.23 -0.69 -19.27
CA PHE A 107 -14.48 -1.62 -20.38
C PHE A 107 -13.21 -2.38 -20.81
N SER A 108 -12.07 -1.67 -20.88
CA SER A 108 -10.77 -2.20 -21.32
C SER A 108 -9.62 -1.85 -20.36
N THR A 109 -9.85 -0.98 -19.40
CA THR A 109 -8.83 -0.48 -18.48
C THR A 109 -9.35 -0.58 -17.04
N GLY A 110 -8.53 -1.10 -16.14
CA GLY A 110 -8.71 -1.00 -14.70
C GLY A 110 -7.74 0.03 -14.13
N THR A 111 -8.12 0.64 -13.03
CA THR A 111 -7.30 1.67 -12.36
C THR A 111 -7.22 1.43 -10.86
N GLY A 112 -6.18 1.96 -10.26
CA GLY A 112 -6.01 1.99 -8.82
C GLY A 112 -5.40 3.31 -8.37
N ASP A 113 -5.91 3.81 -7.25
CA ASP A 113 -5.42 5.01 -6.60
C ASP A 113 -5.11 4.71 -5.14
N ILE A 114 -3.93 5.11 -4.71
CA ILE A 114 -3.52 4.99 -3.32
C ILE A 114 -2.87 6.29 -2.85
N GLU A 115 -3.19 6.68 -1.61
CA GLU A 115 -2.61 7.86 -0.98
C GLU A 115 -2.31 7.56 0.49
N ALA A 116 -1.14 7.90 0.95
CA ALA A 116 -0.75 7.76 2.35
C ALA A 116 0.10 8.95 2.81
N ARG A 117 -0.12 9.36 4.07
CA ARG A 117 0.75 10.28 4.79
C ARG A 117 1.86 9.47 5.44
N PHE A 118 3.09 9.88 5.21
CA PHE A 118 4.29 9.28 5.81
C PHE A 118 4.94 10.27 6.76
N VAL A 119 5.32 9.77 7.93
CA VAL A 119 5.99 10.55 8.97
C VAL A 119 7.27 9.86 9.36
N VAL A 120 8.38 10.60 9.37
CA VAL A 120 9.64 10.14 9.97
C VAL A 120 9.87 10.92 11.25
N LYS A 121 10.02 10.18 12.36
CA LYS A 121 10.41 10.73 13.66
C LYS A 121 11.80 10.24 14.04
N LYS A 122 12.59 11.13 14.63
CA LYS A 122 13.88 10.82 15.20
C LYS A 122 14.02 11.52 16.55
N GLN A 123 14.27 10.76 17.62
CA GLN A 123 14.36 11.28 18.97
C GLN A 123 13.14 12.13 19.40
N GLY A 124 11.94 11.72 18.98
CA GLY A 124 10.69 12.42 19.25
C GLY A 124 10.36 13.61 18.34
N GLN A 125 11.31 14.07 17.51
CA GLN A 125 11.10 15.17 16.56
C GLN A 125 10.61 14.63 15.21
N ILE A 126 9.64 15.33 14.61
CA ILE A 126 9.18 15.04 13.25
C ILE A 126 10.16 15.72 12.27
N LEU A 127 10.85 14.90 11.47
CA LEU A 127 11.80 15.36 10.43
C LEU A 127 11.20 15.30 9.03
N TYR A 128 10.14 14.50 8.85
CA TYR A 128 9.42 14.39 7.59
C TYR A 128 7.94 14.16 7.86
N ASP A 129 7.07 14.83 7.14
CA ASP A 129 5.63 14.69 7.23
C ASP A 129 5.01 15.11 5.90
N GLN A 130 4.79 14.15 5.00
CA GLN A 130 4.29 14.40 3.67
C GLN A 130 3.28 13.34 3.22
N VAL A 131 2.37 13.73 2.36
CA VAL A 131 1.46 12.85 1.66
C VAL A 131 2.09 12.43 0.33
N LYS A 132 2.05 11.14 0.04
CA LYS A 132 2.42 10.56 -1.24
C LYS A 132 1.23 9.85 -1.84
N SER A 133 1.14 9.89 -3.16
CA SER A 133 0.10 9.22 -3.92
C SER A 133 0.70 8.45 -5.09
N ALA A 134 -0.03 7.44 -5.53
CA ALA A 134 0.26 6.73 -6.76
C ALA A 134 -1.03 6.38 -7.49
N HIS A 135 -0.96 6.43 -8.82
CA HIS A 135 -1.97 5.94 -9.74
C HIS A 135 -1.39 4.80 -10.57
N HIS A 136 -2.19 3.77 -10.78
CA HIS A 136 -1.81 2.63 -11.60
C HIS A 136 -2.94 2.23 -12.53
N GLU A 137 -2.62 2.05 -13.80
CA GLU A 137 -3.53 1.57 -14.83
C GLU A 137 -3.05 0.22 -15.37
N TRP A 138 -3.99 -0.64 -15.72
CA TRP A 138 -3.70 -1.93 -16.35
C TRP A 138 -4.75 -2.31 -17.37
N PRO A 139 -4.38 -3.14 -18.38
CA PRO A 139 -5.36 -3.72 -19.29
C PRO A 139 -6.38 -4.57 -18.52
N SER A 140 -7.64 -4.34 -18.75
CA SER A 140 -8.76 -5.01 -18.11
C SER A 140 -9.76 -5.54 -19.14
N SER A 141 -10.93 -5.99 -18.71
CA SER A 141 -11.98 -6.53 -19.56
C SER A 141 -13.35 -6.15 -19.00
N PHE A 142 -14.32 -6.03 -19.92
CA PHE A 142 -15.73 -5.92 -19.51
C PHE A 142 -16.20 -7.17 -18.73
N ALA A 143 -15.66 -8.35 -19.06
CA ALA A 143 -16.02 -9.59 -18.37
C ALA A 143 -15.43 -9.61 -16.93
N GLY A 144 -16.31 -9.61 -15.91
CA GLY A 144 -15.92 -9.62 -14.50
C GLY A 144 -15.00 -10.79 -14.13
N ALA A 145 -15.18 -11.97 -14.77
CA ALA A 145 -14.32 -13.13 -14.57
C ALA A 145 -12.85 -12.90 -14.96
N VAL A 146 -12.57 -11.89 -15.78
CA VAL A 146 -11.21 -11.48 -16.17
C VAL A 146 -10.78 -10.24 -15.37
N ALA A 147 -11.66 -9.25 -15.26
CA ALA A 147 -11.35 -7.96 -14.64
C ALA A 147 -11.06 -8.07 -13.13
N ILE A 148 -11.81 -8.89 -12.39
CA ILE A 148 -11.66 -9.01 -10.94
C ILE A 148 -10.32 -9.67 -10.57
N PRO A 149 -9.94 -10.86 -11.10
CA PRO A 149 -8.63 -11.45 -10.81
C PRO A 149 -7.47 -10.55 -11.22
N ARG A 150 -7.61 -9.82 -12.34
CA ARG A 150 -6.57 -8.89 -12.80
C ARG A 150 -6.38 -7.74 -11.81
N ALA A 151 -7.45 -7.08 -11.37
CA ALA A 151 -7.38 -6.00 -10.39
C ALA A 151 -6.72 -6.46 -9.08
N ILE A 152 -7.05 -7.67 -8.61
CA ILE A 152 -6.45 -8.26 -7.42
C ILE A 152 -4.93 -8.41 -7.58
N GLN A 153 -4.47 -8.91 -8.75
CA GLN A 153 -3.04 -9.11 -9.03
C GLN A 153 -2.26 -7.80 -9.18
N GLU A 154 -2.93 -6.70 -9.55
CA GLU A 154 -2.28 -5.40 -9.74
C GLU A 154 -2.13 -4.59 -8.42
N TYR A 155 -2.78 -5.00 -7.34
CA TYR A 155 -2.69 -4.29 -6.07
C TYR A 155 -1.26 -4.16 -5.51
N PRO A 156 -0.41 -5.21 -5.50
CA PRO A 156 1.00 -5.06 -5.11
C PRO A 156 1.74 -4.02 -5.95
N ASN A 157 1.49 -3.95 -7.26
CA ASN A 157 2.12 -2.99 -8.16
C ASN A 157 1.73 -1.54 -7.81
N LEU A 158 0.48 -1.31 -7.41
CA LEU A 158 0.01 -0.01 -6.93
C LEU A 158 0.78 0.42 -5.66
N VAL A 159 0.95 -0.49 -4.70
CA VAL A 159 1.71 -0.21 -3.46
C VAL A 159 3.19 0.01 -3.76
N GLN A 160 3.80 -0.77 -4.68
CA GLN A 160 5.18 -0.53 -5.12
C GLN A 160 5.37 0.87 -5.69
N LYS A 161 4.41 1.37 -6.50
CA LYS A 161 4.45 2.74 -7.05
C LYS A 161 4.33 3.80 -5.96
N LEU A 162 3.49 3.58 -4.94
CA LEU A 162 3.40 4.48 -3.78
C LEU A 162 4.75 4.57 -3.07
N LEU A 163 5.40 3.44 -2.79
CA LEU A 163 6.70 3.41 -2.14
C LEU A 163 7.80 3.98 -3.03
N ALA A 164 7.73 3.78 -4.35
CA ALA A 164 8.64 4.42 -5.30
C ALA A 164 8.56 5.95 -5.22
N SER A 165 7.34 6.52 -5.11
CA SER A 165 7.15 7.96 -4.94
C SER A 165 7.72 8.49 -3.62
N LEU A 166 7.65 7.69 -2.55
CA LEU A 166 8.24 8.01 -1.26
C LEU A 166 9.78 8.01 -1.33
N TYR A 167 10.37 6.96 -1.89
CA TYR A 167 11.83 6.81 -1.98
C TYR A 167 12.47 7.72 -3.04
N ALA A 168 11.69 8.28 -3.95
CA ALA A 168 12.14 9.32 -4.87
C ALA A 168 12.27 10.69 -4.19
N ASP A 169 11.70 10.87 -2.99
CA ASP A 169 11.76 12.15 -2.26
C ASP A 169 13.08 12.28 -1.49
N PRO A 170 13.97 13.23 -1.87
CA PRO A 170 15.23 13.43 -1.15
C PRO A 170 15.04 13.84 0.32
N ALA A 171 13.93 14.55 0.64
CA ALA A 171 13.64 14.96 2.01
C ALA A 171 13.32 13.74 2.90
N PHE A 172 12.62 12.74 2.36
CA PHE A 172 12.37 11.48 3.06
C PHE A 172 13.71 10.76 3.37
N LEU A 173 14.54 10.56 2.35
CA LEU A 173 15.82 9.89 2.52
C LEU A 173 16.77 10.65 3.47
N SER A 174 16.71 11.97 3.46
CA SER A 174 17.47 12.83 4.37
C SER A 174 17.02 12.69 5.82
N ALA A 175 15.71 12.56 6.05
CA ALA A 175 15.13 12.40 7.38
C ALA A 175 15.49 11.06 8.04
N LEU A 176 15.91 10.05 7.27
CA LEU A 176 16.35 8.75 7.77
C LEU A 176 17.81 8.76 8.25
N LYS A 177 18.62 9.71 7.78
CA LYS A 177 20.06 9.86 8.14
C LYS A 177 20.23 10.63 9.44
#